data_311777e9ffcc05685ee86d787c7799f3
#
_entry.id   311777e9ffcc05685ee86d787c7799f3
#
_cell.length_a   1.000
_cell.length_b   1.000
_cell.length_c   1.000
_cell.angle_alpha   90.00
_cell.angle_beta   90.00
_cell.angle_gamma   90.00
#
_symmetry.space_group_name_H-M   'P 1'
#
loop_
_entity.id
_entity.type
_entity.pdbx_description
1 polymer ?
#
loop_
_entity_poly.entity_id
_entity_poly.type
_entity_poly.pdbx_seq_one_letter_code
_entity_poly.pdbx_strand_id
1 'polypeptide(L)'
;KKFPDEISGGMQKRVAIARAIALNPKYLFCDEPNSGLDPKTSLVIDDLLHGITEEFDITTIINTHDMNSVMGIGENIIFIYQGEKEWQGQSADIMGSTNKKLTDFIFASDLLKKMKESEMKEMKEKKKG
;
A
#
# COMPACT_ATOMS: atom_id res chain seq x y z
N LYS A 1 21.85 -9.94 18.33
CA LYS A 1 21.61 -10.41 16.94
C LYS A 1 20.34 -11.24 16.92
N LYS A 2 19.29 -10.76 16.20
CA LYS A 2 18.01 -11.46 16.09
C LYS A 2 17.95 -12.28 14.82
N PHE A 3 17.32 -13.44 14.88
CA PHE A 3 16.99 -14.24 13.70
C PHE A 3 15.80 -13.59 12.93
N PRO A 4 15.63 -13.86 11.62
CA PRO A 4 14.56 -13.25 10.83
C PRO A 4 13.14 -13.46 11.37
N ASP A 5 12.89 -14.57 12.02
CA ASP A 5 11.60 -14.92 12.64
C ASP A 5 11.35 -14.19 13.99
N GLU A 6 12.38 -13.60 14.58
CA GLU A 6 12.29 -12.82 15.82
C GLU A 6 11.99 -11.34 15.62
N ILE A 7 11.96 -10.87 14.37
CA ILE A 7 11.66 -9.48 14.03
C ILE A 7 10.23 -9.29 13.58
N SER A 8 9.65 -8.10 13.85
CA SER A 8 8.29 -7.78 13.43
C SER A 8 8.16 -7.74 11.90
N GLY A 9 6.92 -7.89 11.39
CA GLY A 9 6.62 -7.75 9.97
C GLY A 9 7.10 -6.43 9.38
N GLY A 10 6.92 -5.31 10.10
CA GLY A 10 7.42 -3.99 9.70
C GLY A 10 8.95 -3.94 9.62
N MET A 11 9.65 -4.53 10.58
CA MET A 11 11.11 -4.63 10.55
C MET A 11 11.60 -5.49 9.40
N GLN A 12 10.93 -6.60 9.10
CA GLN A 12 11.25 -7.45 7.95
C GLN A 12 11.11 -6.68 6.63
N LYS A 13 10.06 -5.88 6.47
CA LYS A 13 9.86 -5.03 5.30
C LYS A 13 10.97 -3.97 5.17
N ARG A 14 11.35 -3.32 6.26
CA ARG A 14 12.45 -2.35 6.27
C ARG A 14 13.79 -2.99 5.88
N VAL A 15 14.09 -4.18 6.39
CA VAL A 15 15.31 -4.93 6.02
C VAL A 15 15.29 -5.26 4.53
N ALA A 16 14.17 -5.70 3.99
CA ALA A 16 14.04 -6.01 2.57
C ALA A 16 14.27 -4.77 1.69
N ILE A 17 13.72 -3.62 2.08
CA ILE A 17 13.93 -2.34 1.38
C ILE A 17 15.41 -1.92 1.46
N ALA A 18 16.03 -1.98 2.63
CA ALA A 18 17.44 -1.66 2.82
C ALA A 18 18.35 -2.52 1.93
N ARG A 19 18.06 -3.81 1.82
CA ARG A 19 18.80 -4.72 0.93
C ARG A 19 18.61 -4.36 -0.54
N ALA A 20 17.40 -4.01 -0.94
CA ALA A 20 17.09 -3.65 -2.32
C ALA A 20 17.84 -2.38 -2.78
N ILE A 21 18.00 -1.39 -1.90
CA ILE A 21 18.67 -0.12 -2.22
C ILE A 21 20.19 -0.14 -2.01
N ALA A 22 20.75 -1.19 -1.42
CA ALA A 22 22.17 -1.26 -1.06
C ALA A 22 23.13 -1.10 -2.26
N LEU A 23 22.69 -1.45 -3.47
CA LEU A 23 23.48 -1.35 -4.70
C LEU A 23 23.16 -0.08 -5.53
N ASN A 24 22.55 0.93 -4.93
CA ASN A 24 22.16 2.18 -5.58
C ASN A 24 21.37 1.98 -6.90
N PRO A 25 20.23 1.28 -6.87
CA PRO A 25 19.46 1.03 -8.07
C PRO A 25 18.85 2.32 -8.61
N LYS A 26 18.60 2.36 -9.92
CA LYS A 26 17.80 3.43 -10.56
C LYS A 26 16.29 3.13 -10.46
N TYR A 27 15.93 1.87 -10.36
CA TYR A 27 14.55 1.39 -10.33
C TYR A 27 14.35 0.48 -9.12
N LEU A 28 13.30 0.73 -8.37
CA LEU A 28 12.88 -0.10 -7.24
C LEU A 28 11.48 -0.64 -7.52
N PHE A 29 11.33 -1.94 -7.46
CA PHE A 29 10.05 -2.62 -7.65
C PHE A 29 9.59 -3.21 -6.31
N CYS A 30 8.40 -2.81 -5.88
CA CYS A 30 7.78 -3.27 -4.64
C CYS A 30 6.46 -3.97 -4.96
N ASP A 31 6.34 -5.21 -4.56
CA ASP A 31 5.11 -5.98 -4.70
C ASP A 31 4.45 -6.13 -3.33
N GLU A 32 3.28 -5.51 -3.17
CA GLU A 32 2.51 -5.51 -1.93
C GLU A 32 3.36 -5.21 -0.68
N PRO A 33 4.06 -4.08 -0.62
CA PRO A 33 5.04 -3.79 0.45
C PRO A 33 4.41 -3.71 1.84
N ASN A 34 3.10 -3.44 1.93
CA ASN A 34 2.36 -3.33 3.19
C ASN A 34 1.56 -4.58 3.55
N SER A 35 1.69 -5.65 2.78
CA SER A 35 0.98 -6.90 3.03
C SER A 35 1.22 -7.43 4.45
N GLY A 36 0.13 -7.74 5.16
CA GLY A 36 0.19 -8.30 6.51
C GLY A 36 0.52 -7.30 7.63
N LEU A 37 0.61 -6.01 7.33
CA LEU A 37 0.89 -4.97 8.31
C LEU A 37 -0.40 -4.29 8.79
N ASP A 38 -0.39 -3.82 10.04
CA ASP A 38 -1.43 -2.93 10.56
C ASP A 38 -1.38 -1.55 9.88
N PRO A 39 -2.48 -0.76 9.92
CA PRO A 39 -2.54 0.53 9.22
C PRO A 39 -1.44 1.51 9.63
N LYS A 40 -1.10 1.56 10.92
CA LYS A 40 -0.06 2.46 11.42
C LYS A 40 1.32 2.10 10.88
N THR A 41 1.66 0.82 10.90
CA THR A 41 2.94 0.33 10.37
C THR A 41 3.01 0.48 8.86
N SER A 42 1.89 0.29 8.15
CA SER A 42 1.79 0.53 6.71
C SER A 42 2.14 1.97 6.33
N LEU A 43 1.65 2.97 7.08
CA LEU A 43 2.02 4.36 6.86
C LEU A 43 3.52 4.60 7.01
N VAL A 44 4.15 3.96 7.98
CA VAL A 44 5.62 4.07 8.18
C VAL A 44 6.38 3.50 6.98
N ILE A 45 5.93 2.39 6.42
CA ILE A 45 6.54 1.81 5.22
C ILE A 45 6.31 2.70 3.99
N ASP A 46 5.12 3.27 3.82
CA ASP A 46 4.83 4.21 2.74
C ASP A 46 5.72 5.45 2.81
N ASP A 47 5.85 6.05 4.00
CA ASP A 47 6.72 7.21 4.23
C ASP A 47 8.19 6.87 3.94
N LEU A 48 8.64 5.68 4.33
CA LEU A 48 10.00 5.22 4.04
C LEU A 48 10.23 5.07 2.52
N LEU A 49 9.32 4.44 1.80
CA LEU A 49 9.43 4.27 0.34
C LEU A 49 9.42 5.61 -0.39
N HIS A 50 8.54 6.52 0.02
CA HIS A 50 8.49 7.87 -0.53
C HIS A 50 9.81 8.63 -0.26
N GLY A 51 10.28 8.60 0.98
CA GLY A 51 11.51 9.29 1.39
C GLY A 51 12.75 8.80 0.64
N ILE A 52 12.95 7.49 0.51
CA ILE A 52 14.10 6.95 -0.23
C ILE A 52 14.00 7.19 -1.74
N THR A 53 12.81 7.19 -2.28
CA THR A 53 12.56 7.49 -3.69
C THR A 53 13.04 8.91 -4.03
N GLU A 54 12.71 9.87 -3.20
CA GLU A 54 13.15 11.26 -3.38
C GLU A 54 14.63 11.46 -3.07
N GLU A 55 15.10 10.94 -1.92
CA GLU A 55 16.48 11.15 -1.46
C GLU A 55 17.51 10.57 -2.42
N PHE A 56 17.26 9.39 -2.97
CA PHE A 56 18.19 8.68 -3.86
C PHE A 56 17.86 8.82 -5.34
N ASP A 57 16.88 9.64 -5.69
CA ASP A 57 16.42 9.84 -7.07
C ASP A 57 16.11 8.51 -7.78
N ILE A 58 15.38 7.65 -7.09
CA ILE A 58 14.97 6.33 -7.60
C ILE A 58 13.59 6.43 -8.26
N THR A 59 13.38 5.75 -9.36
CA THR A 59 12.03 5.49 -9.88
C THR A 59 11.47 4.26 -9.19
N THR A 60 10.46 4.46 -8.34
CA THR A 60 9.84 3.37 -7.57
C THR A 60 8.50 2.97 -8.18
N ILE A 61 8.35 1.70 -8.44
CA ILE A 61 7.11 1.09 -8.95
C ILE A 61 6.54 0.19 -7.87
N ILE A 62 5.33 0.51 -7.42
CA ILE A 62 4.65 -0.23 -6.36
C ILE A 62 3.42 -0.90 -6.95
N ASN A 63 3.37 -2.23 -6.84
CA ASN A 63 2.17 -3.00 -7.13
C ASN A 63 1.42 -3.22 -5.81
N THR A 64 0.19 -2.72 -5.73
CA THR A 64 -0.62 -2.83 -4.51
C THR A 64 -2.10 -2.73 -4.81
N HIS A 65 -2.92 -3.30 -3.94
CA HIS A 65 -4.37 -3.08 -3.90
C HIS A 65 -4.80 -2.19 -2.71
N ASP A 66 -3.83 -1.71 -1.93
CA ASP A 66 -4.10 -0.83 -0.78
C ASP A 66 -4.34 0.61 -1.26
N MET A 67 -5.60 1.02 -1.27
CA MET A 67 -5.98 2.37 -1.71
C MET A 67 -5.44 3.48 -0.80
N ASN A 68 -5.16 3.19 0.47
CA ASN A 68 -4.53 4.17 1.35
C ASN A 68 -3.11 4.51 0.88
N SER A 69 -2.33 3.50 0.49
CA SER A 69 -0.99 3.71 -0.10
C SER A 69 -1.09 4.43 -1.44
N VAL A 70 -2.00 4.01 -2.31
CA VAL A 70 -2.21 4.65 -3.62
C VAL A 70 -2.52 6.13 -3.47
N MET A 71 -3.46 6.48 -2.57
CA MET A 71 -3.85 7.88 -2.34
C MET A 71 -2.79 8.67 -1.58
N GLY A 72 -2.03 8.01 -0.71
CA GLY A 72 -1.02 8.66 0.15
C GLY A 72 0.28 9.00 -0.58
N ILE A 73 0.83 8.07 -1.35
CA ILE A 73 2.14 8.20 -1.99
C ILE A 73 2.14 8.02 -3.51
N GLY A 74 1.02 7.63 -4.11
CA GLY A 74 0.93 7.43 -5.55
C GLY A 74 0.99 8.75 -6.32
N GLU A 75 1.91 8.86 -7.27
CA GLU A 75 2.03 10.01 -8.16
C GLU A 75 1.38 9.71 -9.51
N ASN A 76 1.92 8.73 -10.23
CA ASN A 76 1.39 8.24 -11.50
C ASN A 76 0.79 6.85 -11.28
N ILE A 77 -0.51 6.76 -11.36
CA ILE A 77 -1.26 5.55 -11.01
C ILE A 77 -1.78 4.88 -12.26
N ILE A 78 -1.54 3.59 -12.36
CA ILE A 78 -2.05 2.75 -13.44
C ILE A 78 -2.98 1.71 -12.82
N PHE A 79 -4.22 1.68 -13.27
CA PHE A 79 -5.19 0.66 -12.88
C PHE A 79 -5.21 -0.46 -13.92
N ILE A 80 -4.86 -1.65 -13.47
CA ILE A 80 -4.87 -2.86 -14.29
C ILE A 80 -6.15 -3.64 -14.02
N TYR A 81 -6.84 -3.99 -15.07
CA TYR A 81 -8.06 -4.79 -15.02
C TYR A 81 -8.02 -5.88 -16.08
N GLN A 82 -8.20 -7.13 -15.68
CA GLN A 82 -8.15 -8.30 -16.57
C GLN A 82 -6.92 -8.33 -17.49
N GLY A 83 -5.77 -7.99 -16.95
CA GLY A 83 -4.49 -8.03 -17.65
C GLY A 83 -4.21 -6.84 -18.58
N GLU A 84 -5.10 -5.84 -18.61
CA GLU A 84 -4.95 -4.66 -19.46
C GLU A 84 -4.92 -3.37 -18.64
N LYS A 85 -4.26 -2.35 -19.20
CA LYS A 85 -4.32 -1.00 -18.65
C LYS A 85 -5.71 -0.40 -18.86
N GLU A 86 -6.50 -0.31 -17.83
CA GLU A 86 -7.86 0.22 -17.88
C GLU A 86 -7.90 1.74 -17.67
N TRP A 87 -7.04 2.26 -16.81
CA TRP A 87 -7.02 3.69 -16.47
C TRP A 87 -5.61 4.11 -16.04
N GLN A 88 -5.30 5.39 -16.26
CA GLN A 88 -4.07 6.02 -15.80
C GLN A 88 -4.33 7.48 -15.43
N GLY A 89 -3.73 7.93 -14.35
CA GLY A 89 -3.80 9.31 -13.87
C GLY A 89 -3.07 9.52 -12.57
N GLN A 90 -3.25 10.69 -11.99
CA GLN A 90 -2.72 11.01 -10.67
C GLN A 90 -3.73 10.64 -9.57
N SER A 91 -3.28 10.60 -8.32
CA SER A 91 -4.15 10.29 -7.18
C SER A 91 -5.36 11.26 -7.08
N ALA A 92 -5.14 12.54 -7.37
CA ALA A 92 -6.20 13.54 -7.39
C ALA A 92 -7.30 13.25 -8.45
N ASP A 93 -6.96 12.55 -9.52
CA ASP A 93 -7.89 12.26 -10.62
C ASP A 93 -8.81 11.07 -10.32
N ILE A 94 -8.46 10.23 -9.35
CA ILE A 94 -9.19 9.01 -9.01
C ILE A 94 -10.62 9.31 -8.59
N MET A 95 -10.81 10.23 -7.65
CA MET A 95 -12.13 10.53 -7.08
C MET A 95 -13.08 11.17 -8.09
N GLY A 96 -12.55 11.89 -9.06
CA GLY A 96 -13.31 12.52 -10.14
C GLY A 96 -13.46 11.65 -11.39
N SER A 97 -12.91 10.45 -11.40
CA SER A 97 -12.93 9.57 -12.58
C SER A 97 -14.35 9.09 -12.90
N THR A 98 -14.67 9.06 -14.19
CA THR A 98 -15.89 8.46 -14.73
C THR A 98 -15.71 6.99 -15.14
N ASN A 99 -14.50 6.43 -14.95
CA ASN A 99 -14.22 5.04 -15.25
C ASN A 99 -14.95 4.12 -14.28
N LYS A 100 -15.93 3.38 -14.79
CA LYS A 100 -16.80 2.54 -13.95
C LYS A 100 -16.05 1.42 -13.25
N LYS A 101 -15.11 0.76 -13.91
CA LYS A 101 -14.34 -0.35 -13.34
C LYS A 101 -13.45 0.11 -12.19
N LEU A 102 -12.81 1.26 -12.34
CA LEU A 102 -12.04 1.89 -11.28
C LEU A 102 -12.93 2.28 -10.08
N THR A 103 -14.04 2.92 -10.34
CA THR A 103 -15.00 3.34 -9.30
C THR A 103 -15.56 2.15 -8.54
N ASP A 104 -15.96 1.08 -9.24
CA ASP A 104 -16.45 -0.15 -8.62
C ASP A 104 -15.38 -0.82 -7.76
N PHE A 105 -14.13 -0.83 -8.20
CA PHE A 105 -13.00 -1.36 -7.42
C PHE A 105 -12.78 -0.59 -6.12
N ILE A 106 -12.79 0.74 -6.18
CA ILE A 106 -12.62 1.60 -5.02
C ILE A 106 -13.79 1.42 -4.04
N PHE A 107 -15.01 1.41 -4.54
CA PHE A 107 -16.20 1.21 -3.71
C PHE A 107 -16.18 -0.14 -2.99
N ALA A 108 -15.81 -1.22 -3.67
CA ALA A 108 -15.68 -2.55 -3.08
C ALA A 108 -14.62 -2.56 -1.97
N SER A 109 -13.50 -1.90 -2.17
CA SER A 109 -12.43 -1.78 -1.17
C SER A 109 -12.90 -1.03 0.08
N ASP A 110 -13.61 0.09 -0.09
CA ASP A 110 -14.17 0.88 1.02
C ASP A 110 -15.25 0.12 1.77
N LEU A 111 -16.12 -0.59 1.06
CA LEU A 111 -17.18 -1.40 1.67
C LEU A 111 -16.58 -2.52 2.53
N LEU A 112 -15.60 -3.25 2.02
CA LEU A 112 -14.92 -4.30 2.77
C LEU A 112 -14.25 -3.76 4.04
N LYS A 113 -13.63 -2.59 3.95
CA LYS A 113 -13.01 -1.92 5.10
C LYS A 113 -14.07 -1.58 6.16
N LYS A 114 -15.18 -0.98 5.77
CA LYS A 114 -16.28 -0.62 6.67
C LYS A 114 -16.91 -1.85 7.32
N MET A 115 -17.08 -2.93 6.58
CA MET A 115 -17.60 -4.20 7.11
C MET A 115 -16.69 -4.77 8.19
N LYS A 116 -15.39 -4.82 7.96
CA LYS A 116 -14.40 -5.27 8.96
C LYS A 116 -14.39 -4.40 10.21
N GLU A 117 -14.49 -3.10 10.07
CA GLU A 117 -14.56 -2.16 11.20
C GLU A 117 -15.82 -2.40 12.05
N SER A 118 -16.95 -2.65 11.41
CA SER A 118 -18.22 -2.97 12.10
C SER A 118 -18.14 -4.28 12.88
N GLU A 119 -17.63 -5.33 12.26
CA GLU A 119 -17.44 -6.64 12.92
C GLU A 119 -16.50 -6.54 14.12
N MET A 120 -15.42 -5.79 14.00
CA MET A 120 -14.48 -5.57 15.11
C MET A 120 -15.11 -4.80 16.28
N LYS A 121 -15.98 -3.82 15.98
CA LYS A 121 -16.73 -3.10 17.03
C LYS A 121 -17.69 -4.02 17.77
N GLU A 122 -18.47 -4.82 17.05
CA GLU A 122 -19.40 -5.79 17.64
C GLU A 122 -18.68 -6.83 18.50
N MET A 123 -17.53 -7.33 18.07
CA MET A 123 -16.73 -8.25 18.87
C MET A 123 -16.20 -7.62 20.17
N LYS A 124 -15.82 -6.36 20.13
CA LYS A 124 -15.35 -5.62 21.31
C LYS A 124 -16.49 -5.36 22.30
N GLU A 125 -17.69 -5.06 21.81
CA GLU A 125 -18.87 -4.86 22.64
C GLU A 125 -19.32 -6.16 23.30
N LYS A 126 -19.32 -7.26 22.57
CA LYS A 126 -19.64 -8.61 23.11
C LYS A 126 -18.64 -9.08 24.17
N LYS A 127 -17.39 -8.65 24.12
CA LYS A 127 -16.37 -8.97 25.13
C LYS A 127 -16.44 -8.10 26.38
N LYS A 128 -17.15 -6.98 26.34
CA LYS A 128 -17.36 -6.09 27.49
C LYS A 128 -18.66 -6.36 28.24
N GLY A 129 -19.54 -7.12 27.69
CA GLY A 129 -20.75 -7.63 28.33
C GLY A 129 -20.48 -9.04 28.85
#